data_79453ef6536a5415f2721d20904dbf64
#
_entry.id   79453ef6536a5415f2721d20904dbf64
#
_cell.length_a   1.000
_cell.length_b   1.000
_cell.length_c   1.000
_cell.angle_alpha   90.00
_cell.angle_beta   90.00
_cell.angle_gamma   90.00
#
_symmetry.space_group_name_H-M   'P 1'
#
loop_
_entity.id
_entity.type
_entity.pdbx_description
1 polymer ?
#
loop_
_entity_poly.entity_id
_entity_poly.type
_entity_poly.pdbx_seq_one_letter_code
_entity_poly.pdbx_strand_id
1 'polypeptide(L)'
;MKCVPSTSSIHSNRRGRATGFTLVEILIVVIILGILASIVLPQFAGASDSAKKANMRNQLQTLRSTVQLYRIEHRDEVPPLVTTGWNVITSKTKTDGTVDPAGERGPYLPFPPMNPLTKSSTVVAVGSGASGTNGWYYDETAGKVYGANAIGELSDTGE
;
A
#
# COMPACT_ATOMS: atom_id res chain seq x y z
N MET A 1 57.17 -11.83 -69.09
CA MET A 1 56.11 -12.24 -68.19
C MET A 1 56.76 -12.62 -66.86
N LYS A 2 56.64 -11.78 -65.84
CA LYS A 2 57.17 -12.07 -64.47
C LYS A 2 55.98 -12.38 -63.58
N CYS A 3 55.91 -13.63 -63.08
CA CYS A 3 54.96 -14.03 -62.06
C CYS A 3 55.43 -13.50 -60.68
N VAL A 4 54.54 -12.76 -59.99
CA VAL A 4 54.73 -12.31 -58.63
C VAL A 4 54.00 -13.30 -57.71
N PRO A 5 54.63 -13.94 -56.68
CA PRO A 5 53.93 -14.78 -55.72
C PRO A 5 53.17 -13.93 -54.69
N SER A 6 51.87 -14.19 -54.49
CA SER A 6 51.06 -13.58 -53.45
C SER A 6 51.35 -14.25 -52.11
N THR A 7 51.83 -13.46 -51.15
CA THR A 7 51.99 -13.87 -49.75
C THR A 7 50.65 -13.79 -49.02
N SER A 8 50.04 -14.93 -48.71
CA SER A 8 48.87 -15.01 -47.83
C SER A 8 49.31 -14.88 -46.38
N SER A 9 48.90 -13.80 -45.70
CA SER A 9 49.13 -13.60 -44.30
C SER A 9 48.14 -14.45 -43.47
N ILE A 10 48.67 -15.44 -42.74
CA ILE A 10 47.92 -16.25 -41.81
C ILE A 10 47.60 -15.39 -40.55
N HIS A 11 46.34 -14.94 -40.40
CA HIS A 11 45.86 -14.31 -39.19
C HIS A 11 45.77 -15.38 -38.08
N SER A 12 46.69 -15.36 -37.16
CA SER A 12 46.67 -16.14 -35.91
C SER A 12 45.56 -15.62 -35.02
N ASN A 13 44.39 -16.29 -35.03
CA ASN A 13 43.29 -15.98 -34.12
C ASN A 13 43.67 -16.49 -32.70
N ARG A 14 44.20 -15.60 -31.87
CA ARG A 14 44.42 -15.83 -30.44
C ARG A 14 43.07 -16.02 -29.76
N ARG A 15 42.58 -17.23 -29.64
CA ARG A 15 41.47 -17.59 -28.77
C ARG A 15 41.88 -17.24 -27.34
N GLY A 16 41.32 -16.15 -26.82
CA GLY A 16 41.41 -15.79 -25.41
C GLY A 16 40.89 -16.98 -24.59
N ARG A 17 41.71 -17.47 -23.63
CA ARG A 17 41.29 -18.49 -22.68
C ARG A 17 40.12 -17.88 -21.87
N ALA A 18 38.92 -18.39 -22.09
CA ALA A 18 37.78 -18.11 -21.21
C ALA A 18 38.13 -18.81 -19.87
N THR A 19 38.39 -18.01 -18.83
CA THR A 19 38.51 -18.50 -17.45
C THR A 19 37.11 -18.88 -16.97
N GLY A 20 36.80 -20.18 -16.90
CA GLY A 20 35.56 -20.67 -16.32
C GLY A 20 35.61 -20.57 -14.79
N PHE A 21 34.46 -20.27 -14.17
CA PHE A 21 34.31 -20.30 -12.72
C PHE A 21 34.46 -21.73 -12.19
N THR A 22 35.10 -21.87 -11.03
CA THR A 22 35.22 -23.17 -10.35
C THR A 22 33.93 -23.47 -9.57
N LEU A 23 33.57 -24.74 -9.44
CA LEU A 23 32.43 -25.21 -8.64
C LEU A 23 32.55 -24.73 -7.17
N VAL A 24 33.77 -24.76 -6.63
CA VAL A 24 34.08 -24.32 -5.26
C VAL A 24 33.83 -22.84 -5.08
N GLU A 25 34.17 -22.00 -6.06
CA GLU A 25 33.97 -20.55 -6.00
C GLU A 25 32.47 -20.18 -5.92
N ILE A 26 31.64 -20.84 -6.71
CA ILE A 26 30.20 -20.68 -6.63
C ILE A 26 29.64 -21.22 -5.31
N LEU A 27 30.15 -22.36 -4.83
CA LEU A 27 29.71 -22.96 -3.57
C LEU A 27 29.95 -22.03 -2.38
N ILE A 28 31.12 -21.41 -2.28
CA ILE A 28 31.45 -20.46 -1.21
C ILE A 28 30.54 -19.25 -1.27
N VAL A 29 30.28 -18.70 -2.46
CA VAL A 29 29.40 -17.53 -2.63
C VAL A 29 27.98 -17.83 -2.18
N VAL A 30 27.41 -18.99 -2.56
CA VAL A 30 26.01 -19.29 -2.14
C VAL A 30 25.90 -19.56 -0.64
N ILE A 31 26.94 -20.13 -0.01
CA ILE A 31 26.98 -20.32 1.45
C ILE A 31 26.97 -18.94 2.16
N ILE A 32 27.84 -18.01 1.73
CA ILE A 32 27.92 -16.67 2.31
C ILE A 32 26.60 -15.92 2.11
N LEU A 33 26.02 -15.96 0.92
CA LEU A 33 24.72 -15.35 0.63
C LEU A 33 23.60 -15.96 1.49
N GLY A 34 23.61 -17.28 1.71
CA GLY A 34 22.66 -17.98 2.59
C GLY A 34 22.72 -17.48 4.03
N ILE A 35 23.92 -17.32 4.57
CA ILE A 35 24.14 -16.80 5.94
C ILE A 35 23.66 -15.35 6.04
N LEU A 36 24.03 -14.50 5.10
CA LEU A 36 23.60 -13.09 5.09
C LEU A 36 22.09 -12.97 4.95
N ALA A 37 21.47 -13.75 4.06
CA ALA A 37 20.03 -13.76 3.88
C ALA A 37 19.28 -14.16 5.16
N SER A 38 19.80 -15.15 5.91
CA SER A 38 19.16 -15.60 7.16
C SER A 38 19.05 -14.52 8.25
N ILE A 39 19.97 -13.55 8.26
CA ILE A 39 19.99 -12.46 9.22
C ILE A 39 19.09 -11.29 8.74
N VAL A 40 19.09 -11.04 7.43
CA VAL A 40 18.44 -9.85 6.86
C VAL A 40 16.93 -10.04 6.69
N LEU A 41 16.48 -11.23 6.28
CA LEU A 41 15.06 -11.51 6.02
C LEU A 41 14.12 -11.18 7.21
N PRO A 42 14.41 -11.60 8.46
CA PRO A 42 13.51 -11.29 9.59
C PRO A 42 13.43 -9.79 9.91
N GLN A 43 14.45 -9.00 9.61
CA GLN A 43 14.44 -7.57 9.84
C GLN A 43 13.45 -6.84 8.91
N PHE A 44 13.32 -7.29 7.67
CA PHE A 44 12.37 -6.71 6.72
C PHE A 44 10.90 -6.99 7.08
N ALA A 45 10.60 -8.13 7.68
CA ALA A 45 9.24 -8.46 8.12
C ALA A 45 8.73 -7.45 9.16
N GLY A 46 9.51 -7.15 10.18
CA GLY A 46 9.16 -6.17 11.21
C GLY A 46 9.03 -4.73 10.67
N ALA A 47 9.90 -4.33 9.74
CA ALA A 47 9.84 -3.02 9.12
C ALA A 47 8.57 -2.83 8.27
N SER A 48 8.14 -3.87 7.56
CA SER A 48 6.91 -3.86 6.76
C SER A 48 5.67 -3.63 7.61
N ASP A 49 5.55 -4.31 8.75
CA ASP A 49 4.39 -4.17 9.63
C ASP A 49 4.37 -2.79 10.33
N SER A 50 5.52 -2.28 10.73
CA SER A 50 5.65 -0.93 11.25
C SER A 50 5.22 0.13 10.21
N ALA A 51 5.60 -0.06 8.94
CA ALA A 51 5.20 0.83 7.86
C ALA A 51 3.68 0.78 7.61
N LYS A 52 3.04 -0.39 7.65
CA LYS A 52 1.58 -0.53 7.52
C LYS A 52 0.84 0.19 8.66
N LYS A 53 1.30 0.02 9.91
CA LYS A 53 0.74 0.72 11.08
C LYS A 53 0.89 2.24 10.95
N ALA A 54 2.05 2.73 10.54
CA ALA A 54 2.27 4.16 10.33
C ALA A 54 1.35 4.71 9.22
N ASN A 55 1.21 3.99 8.11
CA ASN A 55 0.30 4.37 7.02
C ASN A 55 -1.16 4.41 7.50
N MET A 56 -1.59 3.43 8.29
CA MET A 56 -2.94 3.43 8.86
C MET A 56 -3.20 4.65 9.75
N ARG A 57 -2.24 5.03 10.61
CA ARG A 57 -2.35 6.25 11.43
C ARG A 57 -2.53 7.51 10.58
N ASN A 58 -1.74 7.64 9.52
CA ASN A 58 -1.84 8.76 8.58
C ASN A 58 -3.20 8.78 7.88
N GLN A 59 -3.69 7.62 7.44
CA GLN A 59 -5.02 7.53 6.83
C GLN A 59 -6.14 7.87 7.83
N LEU A 60 -6.05 7.39 9.08
CA LEU A 60 -7.00 7.75 10.13
C LEU A 60 -7.05 9.25 10.36
N GLN A 61 -5.90 9.92 10.42
CA GLN A 61 -5.85 11.38 10.58
C GLN A 61 -6.51 12.08 9.39
N THR A 62 -6.22 11.64 8.17
CA THR A 62 -6.85 12.18 6.95
C THR A 62 -8.37 11.97 6.98
N LEU A 63 -8.84 10.77 7.33
CA LEU A 63 -10.26 10.46 7.42
C LEU A 63 -10.98 11.32 8.46
N ARG A 64 -10.38 11.48 9.62
CA ARG A 64 -10.92 12.34 10.69
C ARG A 64 -11.03 13.79 10.23
N SER A 65 -10.01 14.32 9.57
CA SER A 65 -10.05 15.66 8.98
C SER A 65 -11.13 15.79 7.91
N THR A 66 -11.29 14.76 7.08
CA THR A 66 -12.33 14.71 6.05
C THR A 66 -13.74 14.73 6.64
N VAL A 67 -13.99 13.96 7.71
CA VAL A 67 -15.28 13.97 8.42
C VAL A 67 -15.55 15.34 9.04
N GLN A 68 -14.53 15.99 9.61
CA GLN A 68 -14.71 17.34 10.16
C GLN A 68 -15.02 18.37 9.06
N LEU A 69 -14.35 18.29 7.91
CA LEU A 69 -14.63 19.16 6.77
C LEU A 69 -16.06 18.96 6.26
N TYR A 70 -16.50 17.70 6.12
CA TYR A 70 -17.87 17.38 5.76
C TYR A 70 -18.87 18.03 6.73
N ARG A 71 -18.67 17.92 8.05
CA ARG A 71 -19.51 18.51 9.06
C ARG A 71 -19.63 20.02 8.93
N ILE A 72 -18.50 20.71 8.72
CA ILE A 72 -18.49 22.18 8.53
C ILE A 72 -19.36 22.58 7.34
N GLU A 73 -19.35 21.82 6.27
CA GLU A 73 -20.09 22.12 5.04
C GLU A 73 -21.56 21.64 5.06
N HIS A 74 -21.91 20.71 5.96
CA HIS A 74 -23.22 20.09 6.07
C HIS A 74 -23.92 20.40 7.42
N ARG A 75 -23.85 21.64 7.91
CA ARG A 75 -24.55 22.12 9.10
C ARG A 75 -24.28 21.30 10.38
N ASP A 76 -23.03 20.87 10.55
CA ASP A 76 -22.55 20.01 11.64
C ASP A 76 -23.11 18.57 11.61
N GLU A 77 -23.73 18.16 10.50
CA GLU A 77 -24.17 16.77 10.32
C GLU A 77 -22.99 15.86 9.99
N VAL A 78 -22.98 14.66 10.57
CA VAL A 78 -21.95 13.65 10.29
C VAL A 78 -22.27 12.88 9.02
N PRO A 79 -21.27 12.49 8.20
CA PRO A 79 -21.55 11.69 7.02
C PRO A 79 -22.07 10.30 7.41
N PRO A 80 -23.16 9.79 6.80
CA PRO A 80 -23.75 8.48 7.11
C PRO A 80 -22.96 7.34 6.45
N LEU A 81 -21.70 7.12 6.86
CA LEU A 81 -20.78 6.18 6.21
C LEU A 81 -21.19 4.72 6.36
N VAL A 82 -21.90 4.34 7.42
CA VAL A 82 -22.34 2.95 7.64
C VAL A 82 -23.47 2.60 6.68
N THR A 83 -24.38 3.53 6.43
CA THR A 83 -25.59 3.30 5.59
C THR A 83 -25.32 3.53 4.11
N THR A 84 -24.58 4.57 3.75
CA THR A 84 -24.32 4.96 2.35
C THR A 84 -22.94 4.55 1.84
N GLY A 85 -22.10 4.02 2.72
CA GLY A 85 -20.70 3.74 2.41
C GLY A 85 -19.90 5.01 2.14
N TRP A 86 -18.86 4.89 1.38
CA TRP A 86 -17.94 5.99 1.05
C TRP A 86 -18.49 6.98 0.02
N ASN A 87 -19.63 6.68 -0.61
CA ASN A 87 -20.19 7.49 -1.69
C ASN A 87 -20.41 8.94 -1.27
N VAL A 88 -20.85 9.17 -0.03
CA VAL A 88 -21.15 10.50 0.49
C VAL A 88 -19.92 11.40 0.61
N ILE A 89 -18.72 10.83 0.70
CA ILE A 89 -17.46 11.60 0.76
C ILE A 89 -16.57 11.45 -0.47
N THR A 90 -16.90 10.52 -1.36
CA THR A 90 -16.17 10.34 -2.64
C THR A 90 -16.91 10.94 -3.84
N SER A 91 -18.13 11.40 -3.63
CA SER A 91 -18.94 12.05 -4.65
C SER A 91 -19.29 13.48 -4.25
N LYS A 92 -19.85 14.23 -5.16
CA LYS A 92 -20.44 15.54 -4.84
C LYS A 92 -21.74 15.38 -4.07
N THR A 93 -21.99 16.31 -3.15
CA THR A 93 -23.17 16.33 -2.30
C THR A 93 -23.79 17.72 -2.27
N LYS A 94 -25.08 17.77 -1.98
CA LYS A 94 -25.79 18.99 -1.57
C LYS A 94 -25.55 19.28 -0.10
N THR A 95 -25.93 20.47 0.35
CA THR A 95 -25.82 20.89 1.76
C THR A 95 -26.61 20.01 2.74
N ASP A 96 -27.59 19.25 2.26
CA ASP A 96 -28.39 18.30 3.03
C ASP A 96 -27.76 16.88 3.07
N GLY A 97 -26.54 16.71 2.56
CA GLY A 97 -25.82 15.42 2.52
C GLY A 97 -26.26 14.50 1.38
N THR A 98 -27.24 14.87 0.57
CA THR A 98 -27.67 14.05 -0.57
C THR A 98 -26.58 13.98 -1.64
N VAL A 99 -26.22 12.78 -2.08
CA VAL A 99 -25.27 12.59 -3.19
C VAL A 99 -25.92 13.06 -4.49
N ASP A 100 -25.32 14.05 -5.14
CA ASP A 100 -25.80 14.62 -6.39
C ASP A 100 -24.61 15.08 -7.25
N PRO A 101 -24.51 14.66 -8.52
CA PRO A 101 -23.45 15.14 -9.43
C PRO A 101 -23.41 16.66 -9.64
N ALA A 102 -24.56 17.34 -9.44
CA ALA A 102 -24.69 18.78 -9.49
C ALA A 102 -24.46 19.44 -8.12
N GLY A 103 -24.12 18.68 -7.08
CA GLY A 103 -23.85 19.17 -5.73
C GLY A 103 -22.69 20.16 -5.70
N GLU A 104 -22.75 21.10 -4.77
CA GLU A 104 -21.76 22.16 -4.61
C GLU A 104 -20.63 21.77 -3.65
N ARG A 105 -20.78 20.67 -2.88
CA ARG A 105 -19.86 20.20 -1.86
C ARG A 105 -19.13 18.95 -2.32
N GLY A 106 -17.90 18.73 -1.81
CA GLY A 106 -17.10 17.57 -2.16
C GLY A 106 -16.65 17.52 -3.63
N PRO A 107 -16.13 16.39 -4.13
CA PRO A 107 -15.77 15.20 -3.34
C PRO A 107 -14.62 15.50 -2.37
N TYR A 108 -14.66 14.88 -1.19
CA TYR A 108 -13.66 15.07 -0.14
C TYR A 108 -12.50 14.08 -0.25
N LEU A 109 -12.78 12.92 -0.81
CA LEU A 109 -11.78 11.91 -1.15
C LEU A 109 -11.96 11.45 -2.60
N PRO A 110 -10.87 11.15 -3.31
CA PRO A 110 -10.94 10.70 -4.71
C PRO A 110 -11.46 9.26 -4.84
N PHE A 111 -11.27 8.41 -3.82
CA PHE A 111 -11.68 7.02 -3.78
C PHE A 111 -11.82 6.52 -2.34
N PRO A 112 -12.55 5.40 -2.11
CA PRO A 112 -12.64 4.77 -0.80
C PRO A 112 -11.27 4.41 -0.22
N PRO A 113 -10.95 4.78 1.04
CA PRO A 113 -9.67 4.49 1.65
C PRO A 113 -9.53 2.99 1.93
N MET A 114 -8.40 2.40 1.56
CA MET A 114 -8.10 1.00 1.84
C MET A 114 -7.24 0.90 3.10
N ASN A 115 -7.71 0.17 4.09
CA ASN A 115 -6.95 -0.11 5.30
C ASN A 115 -5.72 -1.00 4.95
N PRO A 116 -4.49 -0.57 5.25
CA PRO A 116 -3.29 -1.33 4.88
C PRO A 116 -3.10 -2.63 5.66
N LEU A 117 -3.76 -2.81 6.81
CA LEU A 117 -3.68 -4.01 7.64
C LEU A 117 -4.65 -5.10 7.18
N THR A 118 -5.92 -4.75 6.94
CA THR A 118 -6.96 -5.70 6.50
C THR A 118 -7.12 -5.77 4.99
N LYS A 119 -6.52 -4.84 4.24
CA LYS A 119 -6.70 -4.69 2.78
C LYS A 119 -8.16 -4.52 2.37
N SER A 120 -8.95 -3.91 3.22
CA SER A 120 -10.38 -3.68 3.03
C SER A 120 -10.72 -2.20 3.12
N SER A 121 -11.71 -1.78 2.36
CA SER A 121 -12.34 -0.45 2.45
C SER A 121 -13.72 -0.50 3.11
N THR A 122 -14.17 -1.66 3.59
CA THR A 122 -15.49 -1.80 4.22
C THR A 122 -15.58 -0.95 5.48
N VAL A 123 -16.63 -0.16 5.62
CA VAL A 123 -16.94 0.61 6.83
C VAL A 123 -18.13 -0.02 7.54
N VAL A 124 -18.00 -0.18 8.86
CA VAL A 124 -19.03 -0.77 9.73
C VAL A 124 -19.23 0.08 10.98
N ALA A 125 -20.39 -0.05 11.61
CA ALA A 125 -20.65 0.66 12.87
C ALA A 125 -19.73 0.20 13.99
N VAL A 126 -19.36 1.13 14.90
CA VAL A 126 -18.71 0.78 16.16
C VAL A 126 -19.62 -0.16 16.95
N GLY A 127 -19.05 -1.25 17.49
CA GLY A 127 -19.81 -2.32 18.13
C GLY A 127 -20.20 -3.49 17.22
N SER A 128 -19.98 -3.38 15.91
CA SER A 128 -19.99 -4.53 15.02
C SER A 128 -18.88 -5.51 15.38
N GLY A 129 -19.14 -6.80 15.30
CA GLY A 129 -18.16 -7.84 15.62
C GLY A 129 -16.88 -7.73 14.78
N ALA A 130 -15.77 -8.21 15.32
CA ALA A 130 -14.51 -8.30 14.60
C ALA A 130 -14.66 -9.22 13.38
N SER A 131 -14.17 -8.76 12.23
CA SER A 131 -14.11 -9.53 11.00
C SER A 131 -12.87 -9.10 10.20
N GLY A 132 -12.14 -10.06 9.67
CA GLY A 132 -10.99 -9.80 8.80
C GLY A 132 -11.34 -9.04 7.52
N THR A 133 -12.64 -8.88 7.21
CA THR A 133 -13.12 -8.07 6.09
C THR A 133 -13.41 -6.62 6.45
N ASN A 134 -13.48 -6.27 7.76
CA ASN A 134 -13.69 -4.90 8.19
C ASN A 134 -12.44 -4.07 7.90
N GLY A 135 -12.63 -2.93 7.21
CA GLY A 135 -11.55 -1.96 6.98
C GLY A 135 -11.56 -0.87 8.05
N TRP A 136 -12.75 -0.34 8.31
CA TRP A 136 -12.94 0.83 9.16
C TRP A 136 -14.17 0.67 10.04
N TYR A 137 -14.06 1.20 11.25
CA TYR A 137 -15.20 1.36 12.15
C TYR A 137 -15.58 2.83 12.23
N TYR A 138 -16.86 3.11 12.23
CA TYR A 138 -17.38 4.46 12.27
C TYR A 138 -18.46 4.61 13.34
N ASP A 139 -18.31 5.63 14.17
CA ASP A 139 -19.32 6.06 15.11
C ASP A 139 -20.12 7.23 14.48
N GLU A 140 -21.31 6.93 13.99
CA GLU A 140 -22.17 7.94 13.36
C GLU A 140 -22.70 8.98 14.36
N THR A 141 -22.68 8.70 15.67
CA THR A 141 -23.10 9.65 16.69
C THR A 141 -22.01 10.67 17.00
N ALA A 142 -20.77 10.17 17.15
CA ALA A 142 -19.62 11.02 17.46
C ALA A 142 -18.90 11.56 16.21
N GLY A 143 -19.18 11.02 15.02
CA GLY A 143 -18.44 11.32 13.80
C GLY A 143 -16.98 10.88 13.88
N LYS A 144 -16.69 9.78 14.57
CA LYS A 144 -15.32 9.33 14.81
C LYS A 144 -15.00 8.05 14.04
N VAL A 145 -13.88 8.08 13.31
CA VAL A 145 -13.37 6.94 12.54
C VAL A 145 -12.28 6.22 13.33
N TYR A 146 -12.31 4.88 13.28
CA TYR A 146 -11.28 3.99 13.80
C TYR A 146 -10.87 3.01 12.72
N GLY A 147 -9.65 2.51 12.79
CA GLY A 147 -9.17 1.47 11.89
C GLY A 147 -9.47 0.07 12.44
N ALA A 148 -9.63 -0.90 11.55
CA ALA A 148 -9.57 -2.30 11.93
C ALA A 148 -8.09 -2.74 11.99
N ASN A 149 -7.69 -3.47 13.04
CA ASN A 149 -6.38 -4.10 13.10
C ASN A 149 -6.31 -5.35 12.19
N ALA A 150 -5.20 -6.06 12.18
CA ALA A 150 -4.98 -7.22 11.30
C ALA A 150 -5.98 -8.37 11.47
N ILE A 151 -6.64 -8.47 12.63
CA ILE A 151 -7.70 -9.46 12.90
C ILE A 151 -9.11 -8.87 12.79
N GLY A 152 -9.23 -7.60 12.37
CA GLY A 152 -10.50 -6.93 12.14
C GLY A 152 -11.13 -6.29 13.38
N GLU A 153 -10.42 -6.20 14.49
CA GLU A 153 -10.88 -5.48 15.67
C GLU A 153 -10.66 -3.97 15.53
N LEU A 154 -11.47 -3.20 16.30
CA LEU A 154 -11.37 -1.75 16.36
C LEU A 154 -10.02 -1.31 16.93
N SER A 155 -9.34 -0.41 16.26
CA SER A 155 -8.10 0.20 16.72
C SER A 155 -8.13 1.71 16.52
N ASP A 156 -7.79 2.46 17.57
CA ASP A 156 -7.66 3.92 17.48
C ASP A 156 -6.28 4.36 16.96
N THR A 157 -5.30 3.50 17.07
CA THR A 157 -3.89 3.78 16.77
C THR A 157 -3.29 2.90 15.68
N GLY A 158 -4.00 1.85 15.26
CA GLY A 158 -3.47 0.85 14.33
C GLY A 158 -2.57 -0.21 14.98
N GLU A 159 -2.66 -0.39 16.30
CA GLU A 159 -1.95 -1.43 17.07
C GLU A 159 -2.76 -2.70 17.24
#